data_3963b2edda55f31fc37e494c5321709f
#
_entry.id   3963b2edda55f31fc37e494c5321709f
#
_cell.length_a   1.000
_cell.length_b   1.000
_cell.length_c   1.000
_cell.angle_alpha   90.00
_cell.angle_beta   90.00
_cell.angle_gamma   90.00
#
_symmetry.space_group_name_H-M   'P 1'
#
loop_
_entity.id
_entity.type
_entity.pdbx_description
1 polymer ?
#
loop_
_entity_poly.entity_id
_entity_poly.type
_entity_poly.pdbx_seq_one_letter_code
_entity_poly.pdbx_strand_id
1 'polypeptide(L)'
;MTRATLKPLNQQAVVITGATSGIGLATARRAAKAGACVFLIARGENDLRTLCEELQATGARAAWAVADVADKAALSEAADKCRRLFGGFDTWVNNAGVSIFGAIRETTLEDQRRLFETNYWGVVNGSLVAAEHLRERPGGGAIVNVGSVLSDAPVPIQGVYSASKHAVKGFTNAFRMELMRDKAPITVSLVKPAAIDTPYNRHARNLTGQAMQNPQPVYATHVVADTILYCASHPIREITVGGGGRLITSFYSVLPGLAEPLFARFAPSLMRDRGSAYQPYEDGLYEANEDGLSEEVYYPMVRQFSALAEVRKHPGIAGGVVAILAGVGLAAILLNQRSGPTRYERIRGRLDPRGWVDAGSLRDRFGDLAETVRHGLSDAGERASEFSEDARHRGERILHSARHSSRKALKKQGKAARRYAHEAGSYAREHAREGGAILALATIAAAIGAAALDARRPDSRLRSLGKF
;
A
#
# COMPACT_ATOMS: atom_id res chain seq x y z
N MET A 1 -13.32 -25.91 -4.37
CA MET A 1 -12.19 -25.19 -4.96
C MET A 1 -10.94 -25.63 -4.23
N THR A 2 -9.96 -26.19 -4.93
CA THR A 2 -8.66 -26.51 -4.32
C THR A 2 -7.96 -25.19 -4.02
N ARG A 3 -7.78 -24.86 -2.75
CA ARG A 3 -7.14 -23.61 -2.31
C ARG A 3 -5.67 -23.87 -2.10
N ALA A 4 -4.79 -22.99 -2.56
CA ALA A 4 -3.37 -23.11 -2.26
C ALA A 4 -3.15 -23.13 -0.73
N THR A 5 -2.29 -24.03 -0.28
CA THR A 5 -1.85 -24.06 1.12
C THR A 5 -0.49 -23.38 1.18
N LEU A 6 -0.51 -22.06 1.44
CA LEU A 6 0.70 -21.27 1.51
C LEU A 6 1.46 -21.55 2.81
N LYS A 7 2.75 -21.85 2.69
CA LYS A 7 3.62 -22.14 3.84
C LYS A 7 4.10 -20.84 4.51
N PRO A 8 4.54 -20.89 5.77
CA PRO A 8 5.30 -19.77 6.36
C PRO A 8 6.63 -19.59 5.62
N LEU A 9 7.17 -18.37 5.60
CA LEU A 9 8.35 -18.01 4.80
C LEU A 9 9.57 -18.87 5.07
N ASN A 10 9.83 -19.24 6.31
CA ASN A 10 10.95 -20.12 6.71
C ASN A 10 10.86 -21.57 6.18
N GLN A 11 9.76 -21.92 5.54
CA GLN A 11 9.55 -23.22 4.89
C GLN A 11 9.43 -23.08 3.37
N GLN A 12 9.66 -21.89 2.83
CA GLN A 12 9.54 -21.64 1.40
C GLN A 12 10.90 -21.57 0.69
N ALA A 13 10.88 -21.94 -0.58
CA ALA A 13 11.85 -21.49 -1.57
C ALA A 13 11.18 -20.39 -2.41
N VAL A 14 11.79 -19.20 -2.45
CA VAL A 14 11.28 -18.01 -3.10
C VAL A 14 12.17 -17.63 -4.27
N VAL A 15 11.62 -17.61 -5.48
CA VAL A 15 12.29 -17.14 -6.69
C VAL A 15 11.99 -15.66 -6.88
N ILE A 16 13.01 -14.82 -7.15
CA ILE A 16 12.87 -13.38 -7.31
C ILE A 16 13.58 -12.94 -8.59
N THR A 17 12.83 -12.35 -9.53
CA THR A 17 13.40 -11.74 -10.74
C THR A 17 13.76 -10.28 -10.49
N GLY A 18 14.83 -9.78 -11.14
CA GLY A 18 15.35 -8.44 -10.88
C GLY A 18 15.84 -8.29 -9.43
N ALA A 19 16.58 -9.31 -8.96
CA ALA A 19 16.94 -9.46 -7.55
C ALA A 19 18.09 -8.56 -7.07
N THR A 20 18.84 -7.93 -7.98
CA THR A 20 20.09 -7.23 -7.66
C THR A 20 19.93 -5.76 -7.31
N SER A 21 18.76 -5.17 -7.46
CA SER A 21 18.53 -3.76 -7.12
C SER A 21 17.12 -3.49 -6.57
N GLY A 22 16.97 -2.36 -5.88
CA GLY A 22 15.70 -1.80 -5.42
C GLY A 22 14.81 -2.80 -4.68
N ILE A 23 13.55 -2.90 -5.11
CA ILE A 23 12.54 -3.76 -4.48
C ILE A 23 12.95 -5.24 -4.50
N GLY A 24 13.57 -5.71 -5.59
CA GLY A 24 14.02 -7.10 -5.71
C GLY A 24 15.09 -7.45 -4.68
N LEU A 25 16.09 -6.58 -4.54
CA LEU A 25 17.19 -6.73 -3.58
C LEU A 25 16.66 -6.70 -2.13
N ALA A 26 15.81 -5.72 -1.80
CA ALA A 26 15.18 -5.65 -0.49
C ALA A 26 14.33 -6.91 -0.19
N THR A 27 13.60 -7.43 -1.21
CA THR A 27 12.82 -8.66 -1.07
C THR A 27 13.71 -9.87 -0.82
N ALA A 28 14.84 -9.98 -1.54
CA ALA A 28 15.79 -11.08 -1.37
C ALA A 28 16.41 -11.11 0.03
N ARG A 29 16.92 -9.97 0.51
CA ARG A 29 17.49 -9.83 1.85
C ARG A 29 16.48 -10.12 2.96
N ARG A 30 15.24 -9.65 2.80
CA ARG A 30 14.17 -9.86 3.80
C ARG A 30 13.64 -11.29 3.77
N ALA A 31 13.54 -11.94 2.60
CA ALA A 31 13.19 -13.34 2.49
C ALA A 31 14.23 -14.24 3.18
N ALA A 32 15.52 -13.99 2.92
CA ALA A 32 16.62 -14.67 3.57
C ALA A 32 16.59 -14.49 5.11
N LYS A 33 16.40 -13.25 5.57
CA LYS A 33 16.25 -12.94 7.00
C LYS A 33 15.06 -13.64 7.65
N ALA A 34 13.99 -13.89 6.89
CA ALA A 34 12.81 -14.65 7.34
C ALA A 34 13.03 -16.17 7.30
N GLY A 35 14.21 -16.64 6.90
CA GLY A 35 14.59 -18.06 6.85
C GLY A 35 14.16 -18.79 5.58
N ALA A 36 13.72 -18.09 4.53
CA ALA A 36 13.41 -18.70 3.25
C ALA A 36 14.69 -19.10 2.48
N CYS A 37 14.59 -20.15 1.67
CA CYS A 37 15.56 -20.38 0.60
C CYS A 37 15.31 -19.33 -0.50
N VAL A 38 16.35 -18.65 -1.00
CA VAL A 38 16.19 -17.57 -1.97
C VAL A 38 16.88 -17.93 -3.28
N PHE A 39 16.14 -17.90 -4.38
CA PHE A 39 16.68 -18.10 -5.72
C PHE A 39 16.61 -16.79 -6.50
N LEU A 40 17.78 -16.26 -6.86
CA LEU A 40 17.96 -14.92 -7.42
C LEU A 40 18.07 -14.99 -8.94
N ILE A 41 17.32 -14.18 -9.66
CA ILE A 41 17.39 -14.07 -11.11
C ILE A 41 17.60 -12.60 -11.50
N ALA A 42 18.65 -12.32 -12.27
CA ALA A 42 18.93 -11.04 -12.89
C ALA A 42 19.81 -11.21 -14.13
N ARG A 43 20.15 -10.12 -14.84
CA ARG A 43 21.02 -10.15 -16.01
C ARG A 43 22.50 -10.04 -15.65
N GLY A 44 22.83 -9.28 -14.59
CA GLY A 44 24.20 -9.05 -14.13
C GLY A 44 24.73 -10.19 -13.27
N GLU A 45 25.72 -10.92 -13.74
CA GLU A 45 26.30 -12.08 -13.04
C GLU A 45 27.08 -11.66 -11.78
N ASN A 46 27.87 -10.59 -11.87
CA ASN A 46 28.70 -10.12 -10.77
C ASN A 46 27.86 -9.73 -9.54
N ASP A 47 26.78 -8.99 -9.75
CA ASP A 47 25.86 -8.58 -8.68
C ASP A 47 25.10 -9.77 -8.09
N LEU A 48 24.69 -10.74 -8.93
CA LEU A 48 24.05 -11.98 -8.46
C LEU A 48 24.99 -12.79 -7.57
N ARG A 49 26.25 -12.95 -7.97
CA ARG A 49 27.26 -13.65 -7.18
C ARG A 49 27.50 -12.94 -5.85
N THR A 50 27.75 -11.64 -5.88
CA THR A 50 27.96 -10.82 -4.69
C THR A 50 26.79 -10.91 -3.72
N LEU A 51 25.55 -10.78 -4.22
CA LEU A 51 24.35 -10.90 -3.38
C LEU A 51 24.20 -12.32 -2.81
N CYS A 52 24.47 -13.34 -3.61
CA CYS A 52 24.37 -14.72 -3.14
C CYS A 52 25.37 -14.99 -2.01
N GLU A 53 26.62 -14.54 -2.16
CA GLU A 53 27.66 -14.64 -1.13
C GLU A 53 27.29 -13.86 0.14
N GLU A 54 26.76 -12.63 -0.01
CA GLU A 54 26.23 -11.83 1.11
C GLU A 54 25.17 -12.59 1.91
N LEU A 55 24.18 -13.17 1.21
CA LEU A 55 23.10 -13.90 1.86
C LEU A 55 23.59 -15.20 2.51
N GLN A 56 24.50 -15.93 1.86
CA GLN A 56 25.08 -17.15 2.40
C GLN A 56 25.94 -16.88 3.64
N ALA A 57 26.65 -15.75 3.69
CA ALA A 57 27.42 -15.33 4.86
C ALA A 57 26.56 -15.08 6.09
N THR A 58 25.26 -14.79 5.91
CA THR A 58 24.29 -14.70 7.01
C THR A 58 23.68 -16.05 7.41
N GLY A 59 24.11 -17.16 6.79
CA GLY A 59 23.57 -18.52 7.00
C GLY A 59 22.33 -18.83 6.16
N ALA A 60 21.91 -17.96 5.24
CA ALA A 60 20.78 -18.21 4.38
C ALA A 60 21.11 -19.21 3.24
N ARG A 61 20.14 -20.02 2.84
CA ARG A 61 20.24 -20.85 1.65
C ARG A 61 19.90 -20.00 0.43
N ALA A 62 20.92 -19.57 -0.32
CA ALA A 62 20.78 -18.75 -1.52
C ALA A 62 21.44 -19.41 -2.73
N ALA A 63 20.86 -19.23 -3.90
CA ALA A 63 21.43 -19.61 -5.19
C ALA A 63 20.91 -18.63 -6.26
N TRP A 64 21.52 -18.64 -7.43
CA TRP A 64 21.19 -17.71 -8.50
C TRP A 64 21.31 -18.29 -9.89
N ALA A 65 20.69 -17.62 -10.86
CA ALA A 65 20.88 -17.86 -12.29
C ALA A 65 20.87 -16.51 -13.03
N VAL A 66 21.72 -16.41 -14.06
CA VAL A 66 21.63 -15.29 -15.02
C VAL A 66 20.51 -15.59 -16.00
N ALA A 67 19.56 -14.67 -16.12
CA ALA A 67 18.53 -14.74 -17.15
C ALA A 67 17.95 -13.35 -17.43
N ASP A 68 17.68 -13.06 -18.71
CA ASP A 68 16.77 -12.01 -19.10
C ASP A 68 15.33 -12.55 -19.02
N VAL A 69 14.46 -11.87 -18.31
CA VAL A 69 13.05 -12.28 -18.16
C VAL A 69 12.27 -12.27 -19.49
N ALA A 70 12.76 -11.55 -20.49
CA ALA A 70 12.23 -11.55 -21.84
C ALA A 70 12.43 -12.92 -22.54
N ASP A 71 13.45 -13.68 -22.14
CA ASP A 71 13.75 -15.03 -22.65
C ASP A 71 13.08 -16.09 -21.77
N LYS A 72 12.01 -16.70 -22.30
CA LYS A 72 11.29 -17.76 -21.61
C LYS A 72 12.14 -19.01 -21.40
N ALA A 73 13.02 -19.35 -22.35
CA ALA A 73 13.86 -20.54 -22.24
C ALA A 73 14.87 -20.37 -21.08
N ALA A 74 15.52 -19.22 -21.00
CA ALA A 74 16.42 -18.88 -19.90
C ALA A 74 15.72 -18.92 -18.54
N LEU A 75 14.47 -18.43 -18.44
CA LEU A 75 13.68 -18.53 -17.21
C LEU A 75 13.31 -19.99 -16.86
N SER A 76 13.02 -20.82 -17.85
CA SER A 76 12.75 -22.26 -17.63
C SER A 76 13.99 -22.96 -17.10
N GLU A 77 15.17 -22.70 -17.67
CA GLU A 77 16.44 -23.25 -17.18
C GLU A 77 16.76 -22.78 -15.75
N ALA A 78 16.49 -21.53 -15.44
CA ALA A 78 16.63 -20.98 -14.09
C ALA A 78 15.69 -21.68 -13.09
N ALA A 79 14.44 -21.91 -13.48
CA ALA A 79 13.47 -22.67 -12.67
C ALA A 79 13.93 -24.12 -12.45
N ASP A 80 14.50 -24.77 -13.48
CA ASP A 80 15.07 -26.11 -13.38
C ASP A 80 16.27 -26.15 -12.44
N LYS A 81 17.14 -25.14 -12.50
CA LYS A 81 18.26 -24.99 -11.56
C LYS A 81 17.74 -24.87 -10.13
N CYS A 82 16.71 -24.05 -9.90
CA CYS A 82 16.07 -23.91 -8.59
C CYS A 82 15.50 -25.25 -8.10
N ARG A 83 14.80 -26.00 -8.99
CA ARG A 83 14.25 -27.34 -8.67
C ARG A 83 15.34 -28.33 -8.26
N ARG A 84 16.46 -28.34 -8.95
CA ARG A 84 17.59 -29.22 -8.61
C ARG A 84 18.23 -28.87 -7.26
N LEU A 85 18.38 -27.58 -6.94
CA LEU A 85 19.09 -27.15 -5.74
C LEU A 85 18.22 -27.16 -4.47
N PHE A 86 16.93 -26.82 -4.59
CA PHE A 86 16.02 -26.63 -3.45
C PHE A 86 14.86 -27.63 -3.42
N GLY A 87 14.77 -28.54 -4.40
CA GLY A 87 13.64 -29.47 -4.52
C GLY A 87 12.36 -28.79 -5.03
N GLY A 88 12.47 -27.62 -5.65
CA GLY A 88 11.38 -26.81 -6.16
C GLY A 88 11.30 -25.43 -5.51
N PHE A 89 10.24 -24.70 -5.85
CA PHE A 89 9.93 -23.41 -5.22
C PHE A 89 8.45 -23.34 -4.82
N ASP A 90 8.15 -22.48 -3.85
CA ASP A 90 6.82 -22.26 -3.29
C ASP A 90 6.25 -20.91 -3.71
N THR A 91 7.12 -19.95 -3.99
CA THR A 91 6.74 -18.59 -4.44
C THR A 91 7.63 -18.14 -5.59
N TRP A 92 6.99 -17.53 -6.59
CA TRP A 92 7.66 -16.86 -7.71
C TRP A 92 7.29 -15.37 -7.73
N VAL A 93 8.30 -14.48 -7.68
CA VAL A 93 8.13 -13.04 -7.68
C VAL A 93 8.59 -12.47 -9.02
N ASN A 94 7.65 -12.02 -9.84
CA ASN A 94 7.92 -11.26 -11.06
C ASN A 94 8.11 -9.78 -10.68
N ASN A 95 9.35 -9.39 -10.39
CA ASN A 95 9.70 -8.03 -9.99
C ASN A 95 10.54 -7.30 -11.03
N ALA A 96 11.31 -7.99 -11.88
CA ALA A 96 12.11 -7.37 -12.93
C ALA A 96 11.31 -6.35 -13.75
N GLY A 97 11.91 -5.20 -14.01
CA GLY A 97 11.25 -4.13 -14.78
C GLY A 97 12.19 -2.99 -15.09
N VAL A 98 11.93 -2.32 -16.19
CA VAL A 98 12.66 -1.17 -16.69
C VAL A 98 11.71 -0.01 -17.00
N SER A 99 12.25 1.20 -17.19
CA SER A 99 11.44 2.38 -17.50
C SER A 99 12.06 3.26 -18.57
N ILE A 100 11.21 4.11 -19.15
CA ILE A 100 11.62 5.19 -20.04
C ILE A 100 10.93 6.46 -19.57
N PHE A 101 11.71 7.52 -19.37
CA PHE A 101 11.23 8.89 -19.21
C PHE A 101 11.37 9.63 -20.52
N GLY A 102 10.24 9.93 -21.15
CA GLY A 102 10.20 10.63 -22.45
C GLY A 102 8.78 10.72 -22.99
N ALA A 103 8.55 11.63 -23.92
CA ALA A 103 7.27 11.67 -24.64
C ALA A 103 7.14 10.43 -25.54
N ILE A 104 5.92 9.90 -25.68
CA ILE A 104 5.67 8.68 -26.48
C ILE A 104 6.21 8.84 -27.91
N ARG A 105 6.06 10.03 -28.50
CA ARG A 105 6.54 10.34 -29.86
C ARG A 105 8.07 10.39 -29.98
N GLU A 106 8.78 10.59 -28.87
CA GLU A 106 10.25 10.69 -28.81
C GLU A 106 10.89 9.33 -28.51
N THR A 107 10.10 8.38 -27.99
CA THR A 107 10.54 7.03 -27.71
C THR A 107 10.46 6.19 -28.98
N THR A 108 11.58 5.60 -29.42
CA THR A 108 11.59 4.73 -30.59
C THR A 108 10.69 3.52 -30.43
N LEU A 109 10.18 2.96 -31.52
CA LEU A 109 9.37 1.74 -31.45
C LEU A 109 10.18 0.54 -30.93
N GLU A 110 11.49 0.53 -31.19
CA GLU A 110 12.40 -0.49 -30.68
C GLU A 110 12.47 -0.43 -29.14
N ASP A 111 12.71 0.75 -28.57
CA ASP A 111 12.73 0.96 -27.12
C ASP A 111 11.40 0.62 -26.45
N GLN A 112 10.29 0.99 -27.11
CA GLN A 112 8.95 0.65 -26.63
C GLN A 112 8.75 -0.88 -26.59
N ARG A 113 9.16 -1.59 -27.63
CA ARG A 113 9.11 -3.06 -27.68
C ARG A 113 9.98 -3.67 -26.61
N ARG A 114 11.24 -3.21 -26.48
CA ARG A 114 12.18 -3.70 -25.46
C ARG A 114 11.64 -3.52 -24.03
N LEU A 115 11.04 -2.38 -23.76
CA LEU A 115 10.38 -2.15 -22.45
C LEU A 115 9.23 -3.15 -22.23
N PHE A 116 8.41 -3.43 -23.24
CA PHE A 116 7.33 -4.42 -23.15
C PHE A 116 7.86 -5.84 -23.00
N GLU A 117 8.97 -6.20 -23.67
CA GLU A 117 9.61 -7.51 -23.49
C GLU A 117 9.99 -7.75 -22.04
N THR A 118 10.58 -6.78 -21.37
CA THR A 118 10.94 -6.91 -19.96
C THR A 118 9.72 -6.82 -19.05
N ASN A 119 8.90 -5.76 -19.15
CA ASN A 119 7.89 -5.43 -18.16
C ASN A 119 6.63 -6.29 -18.27
N TYR A 120 6.23 -6.66 -19.48
CA TYR A 120 5.02 -7.42 -19.75
C TYR A 120 5.34 -8.89 -20.06
N TRP A 121 6.12 -9.16 -21.11
CA TRP A 121 6.45 -10.53 -21.49
C TRP A 121 7.27 -11.24 -20.42
N GLY A 122 8.17 -10.54 -19.70
CA GLY A 122 8.88 -11.09 -18.57
C GLY A 122 7.93 -11.56 -17.46
N VAL A 123 6.86 -10.81 -17.16
CA VAL A 123 5.83 -11.23 -16.20
C VAL A 123 5.01 -12.41 -16.74
N VAL A 124 4.67 -12.42 -18.04
CA VAL A 124 3.97 -13.55 -18.68
C VAL A 124 4.83 -14.81 -18.61
N ASN A 125 6.08 -14.73 -19.07
CA ASN A 125 7.00 -15.84 -19.09
C ASN A 125 7.20 -16.45 -17.68
N GLY A 126 7.56 -15.61 -16.71
CA GLY A 126 7.76 -16.05 -15.32
C GLY A 126 6.49 -16.62 -14.69
N SER A 127 5.31 -16.06 -14.99
CA SER A 127 4.04 -16.58 -14.48
C SER A 127 3.69 -17.94 -15.07
N LEU A 128 3.96 -18.16 -16.35
CA LEU A 128 3.70 -19.45 -17.01
C LEU A 128 4.67 -20.52 -16.51
N VAL A 129 5.98 -20.24 -16.44
CA VAL A 129 7.00 -21.14 -15.88
C VAL A 129 6.68 -21.50 -14.43
N ALA A 130 6.28 -20.51 -13.62
CA ALA A 130 5.91 -20.75 -12.24
C ALA A 130 4.66 -21.62 -12.11
N ALA A 131 3.63 -21.35 -12.92
CA ALA A 131 2.37 -22.09 -12.85
C ALA A 131 2.53 -23.55 -13.27
N GLU A 132 3.38 -23.84 -14.24
CA GLU A 132 3.71 -25.21 -14.65
C GLU A 132 4.24 -26.01 -13.46
N HIS A 133 5.22 -25.50 -12.74
CA HIS A 133 5.76 -26.13 -11.54
C HIS A 133 4.76 -26.19 -10.39
N LEU A 134 4.08 -25.08 -10.09
CA LEU A 134 3.22 -24.97 -8.92
C LEU A 134 1.92 -25.77 -9.03
N ARG A 135 1.46 -26.13 -10.24
CA ARG A 135 0.31 -27.03 -10.44
C ARG A 135 0.56 -28.43 -9.88
N GLU A 136 1.78 -28.91 -10.00
CA GLU A 136 2.20 -30.26 -9.61
C GLU A 136 2.74 -30.30 -8.17
N ARG A 137 3.07 -29.12 -7.59
CA ARG A 137 3.64 -29.05 -6.26
C ARG A 137 2.58 -29.35 -5.18
N PRO A 138 2.86 -30.25 -4.21
CA PRO A 138 1.95 -30.50 -3.09
C PRO A 138 1.62 -29.20 -2.34
N GLY A 139 0.33 -28.86 -2.25
CA GLY A 139 -0.14 -27.61 -1.65
C GLY A 139 -0.11 -26.39 -2.59
N GLY A 140 0.49 -26.52 -3.78
CA GLY A 140 0.58 -25.41 -4.74
C GLY A 140 1.57 -24.33 -4.32
N GLY A 141 1.21 -23.06 -4.54
CA GLY A 141 2.07 -21.93 -4.16
C GLY A 141 1.54 -20.57 -4.57
N ALA A 142 2.44 -19.58 -4.57
CA ALA A 142 2.13 -18.18 -4.87
C ALA A 142 2.90 -17.65 -6.07
N ILE A 143 2.23 -16.84 -6.89
CA ILE A 143 2.84 -15.98 -7.91
C ILE A 143 2.55 -14.54 -7.51
N VAL A 144 3.59 -13.72 -7.39
CA VAL A 144 3.48 -12.30 -7.04
C VAL A 144 4.00 -11.46 -8.19
N ASN A 145 3.09 -10.74 -8.85
CA ASN A 145 3.43 -9.82 -9.94
C ASN A 145 3.55 -8.40 -9.41
N VAL A 146 4.68 -7.75 -9.67
CA VAL A 146 4.91 -6.35 -9.30
C VAL A 146 4.44 -5.44 -10.43
N GLY A 147 3.28 -4.84 -10.21
CA GLY A 147 2.71 -3.79 -11.05
C GLY A 147 3.24 -2.40 -10.69
N SER A 148 2.35 -1.43 -10.69
CA SER A 148 2.58 -0.03 -10.27
C SER A 148 1.22 0.62 -9.99
N VAL A 149 1.19 1.75 -9.30
CA VAL A 149 0.01 2.65 -9.32
C VAL A 149 -0.26 3.13 -10.74
N LEU A 150 0.76 3.20 -11.60
CA LEU A 150 0.61 3.50 -13.03
C LEU A 150 -0.01 2.35 -13.84
N SER A 151 -0.41 1.24 -13.21
CA SER A 151 -1.32 0.24 -13.78
C SER A 151 -2.79 0.69 -13.76
N ASP A 152 -3.11 1.77 -13.06
CA ASP A 152 -4.48 2.28 -12.85
C ASP A 152 -4.67 3.71 -13.37
N ALA A 153 -3.60 4.52 -13.41
CA ALA A 153 -3.62 5.90 -13.88
C ALA A 153 -2.32 6.21 -14.63
N PRO A 154 -2.39 6.49 -15.95
CA PRO A 154 -1.20 6.84 -16.72
C PRO A 154 -0.74 8.27 -16.39
N VAL A 155 0.54 8.54 -16.62
CA VAL A 155 1.10 9.89 -16.52
C VAL A 155 1.92 10.23 -17.78
N PRO A 156 1.98 11.51 -18.19
CA PRO A 156 2.87 11.97 -19.23
C PRO A 156 4.33 11.59 -18.93
N ILE A 157 5.17 11.56 -19.96
CA ILE A 157 6.59 11.18 -19.93
C ILE A 157 6.90 9.76 -19.43
N GLN A 158 5.92 9.05 -18.88
CA GLN A 158 5.97 7.61 -18.59
C GLN A 158 4.84 6.85 -19.29
N GLY A 159 4.41 7.31 -20.48
CA GLY A 159 3.28 6.73 -21.20
C GLY A 159 3.50 5.27 -21.57
N VAL A 160 4.67 4.91 -22.12
CA VAL A 160 5.03 3.54 -22.50
C VAL A 160 5.11 2.63 -21.27
N TYR A 161 5.75 3.11 -20.20
CA TYR A 161 5.81 2.38 -18.93
C TYR A 161 4.40 2.16 -18.34
N SER A 162 3.57 3.20 -18.31
CA SER A 162 2.19 3.09 -17.83
C SER A 162 1.39 2.06 -18.65
N ALA A 163 1.53 2.06 -19.98
CA ALA A 163 0.89 1.08 -20.84
C ALA A 163 1.32 -0.35 -20.51
N SER A 164 2.62 -0.60 -20.32
CA SER A 164 3.14 -1.91 -19.94
C SER A 164 2.58 -2.38 -18.59
N LYS A 165 2.47 -1.48 -17.60
CA LYS A 165 1.93 -1.81 -16.28
C LYS A 165 0.41 -2.00 -16.26
N HIS A 166 -0.35 -1.35 -17.16
CA HIS A 166 -1.75 -1.67 -17.41
C HIS A 166 -1.89 -3.07 -18.02
N ALA A 167 -1.03 -3.43 -18.98
CA ALA A 167 -1.01 -4.78 -19.57
C ALA A 167 -0.72 -5.85 -18.51
N VAL A 168 0.26 -5.64 -17.62
CA VAL A 168 0.54 -6.53 -16.48
C VAL A 168 -0.69 -6.73 -15.58
N LYS A 169 -1.43 -5.66 -15.28
CA LYS A 169 -2.67 -5.76 -14.48
C LYS A 169 -3.74 -6.58 -15.20
N GLY A 170 -3.97 -6.31 -16.48
CA GLY A 170 -4.92 -7.05 -17.30
C GLY A 170 -4.60 -8.54 -17.35
N PHE A 171 -3.35 -8.87 -17.69
CA PHE A 171 -2.84 -10.24 -17.69
C PHE A 171 -3.00 -10.91 -16.32
N THR A 172 -2.53 -10.29 -15.25
CA THR A 172 -2.59 -10.86 -13.90
C THR A 172 -4.02 -11.20 -13.49
N ASN A 173 -4.99 -10.35 -13.83
CA ASN A 173 -6.40 -10.58 -13.51
C ASN A 173 -6.99 -11.74 -14.34
N ALA A 174 -6.72 -11.79 -15.65
CA ALA A 174 -7.18 -12.86 -16.53
C ALA A 174 -6.56 -14.22 -16.12
N PHE A 175 -5.26 -14.24 -15.93
CA PHE A 175 -4.50 -15.44 -15.55
C PHE A 175 -5.00 -16.02 -14.21
N ARG A 176 -5.28 -15.17 -13.23
CA ARG A 176 -5.90 -15.59 -11.97
C ARG A 176 -7.26 -16.26 -12.17
N MET A 177 -8.11 -15.72 -13.05
CA MET A 177 -9.43 -16.31 -13.35
C MET A 177 -9.31 -17.65 -14.07
N GLU A 178 -8.34 -17.79 -14.96
CA GLU A 178 -8.05 -19.07 -15.64
C GLU A 178 -7.59 -20.13 -14.66
N LEU A 179 -6.62 -19.82 -13.79
CA LEU A 179 -6.17 -20.73 -12.73
C LEU A 179 -7.30 -21.14 -11.76
N MET A 180 -8.23 -20.20 -11.45
CA MET A 180 -9.43 -20.52 -10.66
C MET A 180 -10.37 -21.48 -11.40
N ARG A 181 -10.61 -21.27 -12.70
CA ARG A 181 -11.41 -22.15 -13.55
C ARG A 181 -10.80 -23.57 -13.59
N ASP A 182 -9.50 -23.65 -13.72
CA ASP A 182 -8.75 -24.91 -13.78
C ASP A 182 -8.59 -25.56 -12.39
N LYS A 183 -9.08 -24.93 -11.33
CA LYS A 183 -8.94 -25.37 -9.93
C LYS A 183 -7.47 -25.58 -9.51
N ALA A 184 -6.54 -24.85 -10.13
CA ALA A 184 -5.12 -24.93 -9.80
C ALA A 184 -4.88 -24.41 -8.36
N PRO A 185 -4.02 -25.08 -7.57
CA PRO A 185 -3.73 -24.66 -6.19
C PRO A 185 -2.70 -23.52 -6.18
N ILE A 186 -2.98 -22.43 -6.91
CA ILE A 186 -2.05 -21.31 -7.10
C ILE A 186 -2.75 -20.02 -6.74
N THR A 187 -2.12 -19.20 -5.89
CA THR A 187 -2.53 -17.82 -5.66
C THR A 187 -1.76 -16.88 -6.59
N VAL A 188 -2.44 -15.89 -7.15
CA VAL A 188 -1.80 -14.83 -7.96
C VAL A 188 -2.11 -13.48 -7.35
N SER A 189 -1.08 -12.80 -6.89
CA SER A 189 -1.16 -11.47 -6.27
C SER A 189 -0.60 -10.39 -7.20
N LEU A 190 -1.25 -9.22 -7.22
CA LEU A 190 -0.72 -8.01 -7.85
C LEU A 190 -0.33 -7.00 -6.78
N VAL A 191 0.96 -6.72 -6.63
CA VAL A 191 1.48 -5.67 -5.76
C VAL A 191 1.68 -4.41 -6.60
N LYS A 192 1.09 -3.29 -6.19
CA LYS A 192 1.17 -2.01 -6.90
C LYS A 192 1.90 -0.95 -6.05
N PRO A 193 3.23 -0.82 -6.21
CA PRO A 193 3.98 0.25 -5.57
C PRO A 193 3.59 1.63 -6.13
N ALA A 194 3.58 2.65 -5.25
CA ALA A 194 3.58 4.06 -5.63
C ALA A 194 5.02 4.54 -5.88
N ALA A 195 5.37 5.76 -5.49
CA ALA A 195 6.74 6.25 -5.52
C ALA A 195 7.57 5.58 -4.42
N ILE A 196 8.60 4.84 -4.79
CA ILE A 196 9.46 4.07 -3.88
C ILE A 196 10.90 4.56 -4.01
N ASP A 197 11.61 4.65 -2.89
CA ASP A 197 13.03 5.00 -2.85
C ASP A 197 13.87 3.84 -3.40
N THR A 198 14.15 3.89 -4.68
CA THR A 198 14.91 2.86 -5.43
C THR A 198 15.77 3.52 -6.49
N PRO A 199 16.80 2.85 -7.01
CA PRO A 199 17.59 3.36 -8.13
C PRO A 199 16.84 3.39 -9.48
N TYR A 200 15.53 3.18 -9.47
CA TYR A 200 14.65 3.15 -10.64
C TYR A 200 14.89 4.29 -11.65
N ASN A 201 15.03 5.53 -11.14
CA ASN A 201 15.24 6.69 -12.02
C ASN A 201 16.61 6.69 -12.69
N ARG A 202 17.62 6.06 -12.06
CA ARG A 202 18.99 5.92 -12.61
C ARG A 202 19.06 4.82 -13.66
N HIS A 203 18.27 3.76 -13.49
CA HIS A 203 18.21 2.65 -14.44
C HIS A 203 17.30 2.91 -15.63
N ALA A 204 16.48 3.96 -15.57
CA ALA A 204 15.53 4.29 -16.64
C ALA A 204 16.22 5.02 -17.81
N ARG A 205 15.87 4.64 -19.03
CA ARG A 205 16.22 5.46 -20.21
C ARG A 205 15.58 6.83 -20.09
N ASN A 206 16.38 7.88 -20.17
CA ASN A 206 15.92 9.24 -19.97
C ASN A 206 16.10 10.10 -21.24
N LEU A 207 15.02 10.35 -21.94
CA LEU A 207 14.98 11.17 -23.15
C LEU A 207 14.58 12.64 -22.86
N THR A 208 14.32 12.98 -21.59
CA THR A 208 13.88 14.34 -21.24
C THR A 208 14.99 15.36 -21.16
N GLY A 209 16.26 14.92 -21.07
CA GLY A 209 17.41 15.78 -20.85
C GLY A 209 17.41 16.49 -19.48
N GLN A 210 16.63 15.99 -18.51
CA GLN A 210 16.49 16.55 -17.17
C GLN A 210 16.66 15.45 -16.13
N ALA A 211 17.21 15.81 -14.97
CA ALA A 211 17.24 14.87 -13.84
C ALA A 211 15.82 14.56 -13.38
N MET A 212 15.51 13.28 -13.18
CA MET A 212 14.18 12.80 -12.82
C MET A 212 14.16 12.30 -11.38
N GLN A 213 13.02 12.53 -10.70
CA GLN A 213 12.80 12.07 -9.33
C GLN A 213 11.40 11.47 -9.16
N ASN A 214 11.24 10.68 -8.14
CA ASN A 214 9.92 10.21 -7.72
C ASN A 214 9.15 11.34 -7.01
N PRO A 215 7.87 11.60 -7.38
CA PRO A 215 7.06 12.59 -6.68
C PRO A 215 6.75 12.15 -5.26
N GLN A 216 6.73 13.11 -4.33
CA GLN A 216 6.34 12.84 -2.94
C GLN A 216 4.83 12.48 -2.83
N PRO A 217 4.44 11.61 -1.91
CA PRO A 217 5.25 10.96 -0.87
C PRO A 217 6.00 9.73 -1.40
N VAL A 218 7.29 9.63 -1.09
CA VAL A 218 8.14 8.47 -1.39
C VAL A 218 8.12 7.50 -0.20
N TYR A 219 8.11 6.20 -0.49
CA TYR A 219 8.09 5.13 0.51
C TYR A 219 9.38 4.31 0.46
N ALA A 220 9.81 3.80 1.61
CA ALA A 220 10.97 2.93 1.69
C ALA A 220 10.76 1.60 0.96
N THR A 221 11.81 1.09 0.39
CA THR A 221 11.83 -0.14 -0.41
C THR A 221 11.34 -1.35 0.39
N HIS A 222 11.71 -1.44 1.67
CA HIS A 222 11.31 -2.54 2.54
C HIS A 222 9.79 -2.64 2.72
N VAL A 223 9.03 -1.53 2.63
CA VAL A 223 7.56 -1.56 2.77
C VAL A 223 6.92 -2.37 1.63
N VAL A 224 7.51 -2.29 0.44
CA VAL A 224 7.07 -3.11 -0.71
C VAL A 224 7.54 -4.55 -0.55
N ALA A 225 8.80 -4.76 -0.16
CA ALA A 225 9.36 -6.09 0.06
C ALA A 225 8.54 -6.89 1.11
N ASP A 226 8.19 -6.28 2.24
CA ASP A 226 7.32 -6.90 3.26
C ASP A 226 5.92 -7.21 2.72
N THR A 227 5.43 -6.39 1.81
CA THR A 227 4.13 -6.64 1.18
C THR A 227 4.19 -7.80 0.20
N ILE A 228 5.27 -7.92 -0.58
CA ILE A 228 5.52 -9.07 -1.48
C ILE A 228 5.60 -10.36 -0.65
N LEU A 229 6.39 -10.37 0.42
CA LEU A 229 6.55 -11.52 1.29
C LEU A 229 5.26 -11.88 2.06
N TYR A 230 4.45 -10.88 2.41
CA TYR A 230 3.11 -11.13 2.94
C TYR A 230 2.22 -11.86 1.92
N CYS A 231 2.24 -11.45 0.65
CA CYS A 231 1.50 -12.13 -0.43
C CYS A 231 2.01 -13.55 -0.70
N ALA A 232 3.29 -13.84 -0.43
CA ALA A 232 3.87 -15.18 -0.53
C ALA A 232 3.27 -16.17 0.48
N SER A 233 2.79 -15.70 1.62
CA SER A 233 2.23 -16.52 2.71
C SER A 233 0.72 -16.31 2.94
N HIS A 234 0.09 -15.32 2.27
CA HIS A 234 -1.32 -14.99 2.43
C HIS A 234 -1.99 -14.79 1.06
N PRO A 235 -3.19 -15.33 0.84
CA PRO A 235 -3.90 -15.23 -0.44
C PRO A 235 -4.48 -13.83 -0.65
N ILE A 236 -3.69 -12.90 -1.12
CA ILE A 236 -4.09 -11.51 -1.44
C ILE A 236 -4.27 -11.36 -2.95
N ARG A 237 -5.41 -10.83 -3.38
CA ARG A 237 -5.68 -10.57 -4.79
C ARG A 237 -4.85 -9.40 -5.33
N GLU A 238 -4.88 -8.29 -4.62
CA GLU A 238 -4.25 -7.04 -5.04
C GLU A 238 -3.98 -6.15 -3.82
N ILE A 239 -2.82 -5.51 -3.79
CA ILE A 239 -2.45 -4.58 -2.73
C ILE A 239 -1.66 -3.40 -3.29
N THR A 240 -2.04 -2.18 -2.93
CA THR A 240 -1.33 -0.96 -3.28
C THR A 240 -0.47 -0.52 -2.10
N VAL A 241 0.81 -0.28 -2.35
CA VAL A 241 1.75 0.27 -1.38
C VAL A 241 1.93 1.76 -1.64
N GLY A 242 1.42 2.58 -0.73
CA GLY A 242 1.46 4.03 -0.82
C GLY A 242 0.08 4.68 -0.98
N GLY A 243 -0.40 5.32 0.09
CA GLY A 243 -1.73 5.96 0.12
C GLY A 243 -1.87 7.13 -0.86
N GLY A 244 -0.80 7.90 -1.09
CA GLY A 244 -0.79 8.99 -2.08
C GLY A 244 -1.06 8.49 -3.50
N GLY A 245 -0.39 7.41 -3.91
CA GLY A 245 -0.65 6.79 -5.21
C GLY A 245 -2.08 6.28 -5.35
N ARG A 246 -2.65 5.68 -4.28
CA ARG A 246 -4.04 5.24 -4.31
C ARG A 246 -5.04 6.39 -4.45
N LEU A 247 -4.77 7.52 -3.81
CA LEU A 247 -5.62 8.72 -3.94
C LEU A 247 -5.61 9.24 -5.38
N ILE A 248 -4.44 9.34 -5.99
CA ILE A 248 -4.26 9.77 -7.39
C ILE A 248 -5.00 8.82 -8.36
N THR A 249 -4.83 7.51 -8.20
CA THR A 249 -5.50 6.53 -9.07
C THR A 249 -7.02 6.51 -8.87
N SER A 250 -7.50 6.74 -7.64
CA SER A 250 -8.93 6.87 -7.36
C SER A 250 -9.51 8.13 -7.99
N PHE A 251 -8.80 9.25 -7.91
CA PHE A 251 -9.20 10.51 -8.55
C PHE A 251 -9.29 10.35 -10.08
N TYR A 252 -8.28 9.73 -10.70
CA TYR A 252 -8.30 9.44 -12.14
C TYR A 252 -9.47 8.53 -12.53
N SER A 253 -9.72 7.48 -11.76
CA SER A 253 -10.79 6.52 -12.03
C SER A 253 -12.20 7.12 -11.96
N VAL A 254 -12.42 8.10 -11.06
CA VAL A 254 -13.75 8.71 -10.84
C VAL A 254 -13.97 9.94 -11.71
N LEU A 255 -12.92 10.74 -11.94
CA LEU A 255 -12.98 12.03 -12.63
C LEU A 255 -11.89 12.17 -13.69
N PRO A 256 -11.81 11.28 -14.72
CA PRO A 256 -10.74 11.30 -15.71
C PRO A 256 -10.66 12.62 -16.48
N GLY A 257 -11.80 13.19 -16.84
CA GLY A 257 -11.86 14.47 -17.56
C GLY A 257 -11.26 15.67 -16.80
N LEU A 258 -11.17 15.60 -15.48
CA LEU A 258 -10.46 16.60 -14.65
C LEU A 258 -9.02 16.17 -14.37
N ALA A 259 -8.77 14.89 -14.18
CA ALA A 259 -7.46 14.37 -13.84
C ALA A 259 -6.47 14.51 -15.00
N GLU A 260 -6.88 14.23 -16.24
CA GLU A 260 -6.03 14.30 -17.43
C GLU A 260 -5.42 15.67 -17.68
N PRO A 261 -6.18 16.79 -17.71
CA PRO A 261 -5.59 18.12 -17.85
C PRO A 261 -4.62 18.48 -16.71
N LEU A 262 -4.95 18.07 -15.47
CA LEU A 262 -4.08 18.30 -14.32
C LEU A 262 -2.79 17.49 -14.42
N PHE A 263 -2.87 16.22 -14.80
CA PHE A 263 -1.69 15.37 -14.98
C PHE A 263 -0.83 15.88 -16.15
N ALA A 264 -1.43 16.24 -17.26
CA ALA A 264 -0.72 16.82 -18.40
C ALA A 264 0.07 18.07 -18.02
N ARG A 265 -0.51 18.93 -17.16
CA ARG A 265 0.08 20.21 -16.75
C ARG A 265 1.13 20.08 -15.66
N PHE A 266 0.91 19.22 -14.68
CA PHE A 266 1.68 19.22 -13.43
C PHE A 266 2.61 18.01 -13.26
N ALA A 267 2.25 16.81 -13.77
CA ALA A 267 3.04 15.61 -13.53
C ALA A 267 4.51 15.73 -14.01
N PRO A 268 4.80 16.27 -15.21
CA PRO A 268 6.20 16.44 -15.66
C PRO A 268 7.03 17.29 -14.70
N SER A 269 6.43 18.36 -14.15
CA SER A 269 7.13 19.27 -13.22
C SER A 269 7.36 18.64 -11.85
N LEU A 270 6.45 17.76 -11.38
CA LEU A 270 6.58 17.05 -10.11
C LEU A 270 7.63 15.94 -10.18
N MET A 271 7.85 15.38 -11.37
CA MET A 271 8.81 14.30 -11.61
C MET A 271 10.22 14.82 -11.94
N ARG A 272 10.38 16.12 -12.15
CA ARG A 272 11.68 16.73 -12.41
C ARG A 272 12.41 17.02 -11.12
N ASP A 273 13.65 16.55 -11.00
CA ASP A 273 14.56 17.00 -9.95
C ASP A 273 15.21 18.33 -10.36
N ARG A 274 14.88 19.39 -9.61
CA ARG A 274 15.39 20.75 -9.85
C ARG A 274 16.71 21.00 -9.13
N GLY A 275 17.07 20.13 -8.19
CA GLY A 275 18.27 20.28 -7.37
C GLY A 275 19.50 19.62 -7.98
N SER A 276 19.31 18.74 -8.96
CA SER A 276 20.39 17.97 -9.58
C SER A 276 20.58 18.36 -11.04
N ALA A 277 21.86 18.47 -11.46
CA ALA A 277 22.18 18.54 -12.87
C ALA A 277 21.93 17.19 -13.54
N TYR A 278 21.38 17.22 -14.74
CA TYR A 278 21.26 16.02 -15.56
C TYR A 278 22.67 15.53 -15.96
N GLN A 279 22.97 14.30 -15.60
CA GLN A 279 24.15 13.59 -16.08
C GLN A 279 23.69 12.39 -16.88
N PRO A 280 24.11 12.24 -18.16
CA PRO A 280 23.88 11.02 -18.91
C PRO A 280 24.54 9.84 -18.20
N TYR A 281 23.82 8.74 -18.05
CA TYR A 281 24.35 7.48 -17.52
C TYR A 281 23.83 6.31 -18.36
N GLU A 282 24.51 5.20 -18.26
CA GLU A 282 24.05 3.97 -18.91
C GLU A 282 22.74 3.53 -18.30
N ASP A 283 21.74 3.33 -19.16
CA ASP A 283 20.42 2.87 -18.72
C ASP A 283 20.32 1.33 -18.73
N GLY A 284 19.38 0.82 -17.95
CA GLY A 284 19.15 -0.62 -17.81
C GLY A 284 18.19 -1.21 -18.85
N LEU A 285 17.88 -0.52 -19.95
CA LEU A 285 16.84 -0.97 -20.89
C LEU A 285 17.27 -2.22 -21.66
N TYR A 286 18.48 -2.23 -22.22
CA TYR A 286 19.02 -3.36 -22.99
C TYR A 286 19.97 -4.23 -22.17
N GLU A 287 20.85 -3.63 -21.41
CA GLU A 287 21.90 -4.31 -20.66
C GLU A 287 21.71 -4.16 -19.16
N ALA A 288 22.44 -4.94 -18.36
CA ALA A 288 22.46 -4.78 -16.93
C ALA A 288 23.29 -3.56 -16.55
N ASN A 289 22.82 -2.76 -15.60
CA ASN A 289 23.68 -1.72 -15.01
C ASN A 289 24.74 -2.39 -14.13
N GLU A 290 25.95 -1.87 -14.15
CA GLU A 290 27.08 -2.32 -13.31
C GLU A 290 27.30 -1.34 -12.13
N ASP A 291 26.22 -0.86 -11.50
CA ASP A 291 26.27 0.10 -10.39
C ASP A 291 26.21 -0.57 -9.00
N GLY A 292 26.34 -1.89 -8.99
CA GLY A 292 26.41 -2.71 -7.79
C GLY A 292 25.05 -2.88 -7.09
N LEU A 293 25.09 -3.43 -5.87
CA LEU A 293 23.89 -3.70 -5.08
C LEU A 293 23.38 -2.42 -4.44
N SER A 294 22.27 -1.86 -4.94
CA SER A 294 21.64 -0.66 -4.40
C SER A 294 20.14 -0.87 -4.15
N GLU A 295 19.70 -0.75 -2.90
CA GLU A 295 18.27 -0.79 -2.55
C GLU A 295 17.61 0.57 -2.71
N GLU A 296 18.25 1.64 -2.24
CA GLU A 296 17.69 2.98 -2.05
C GLU A 296 18.66 4.04 -2.59
N VAL A 297 18.10 5.19 -2.99
CA VAL A 297 18.89 6.37 -3.39
C VAL A 297 18.87 7.47 -2.32
N TYR A 298 18.22 7.22 -1.19
CA TYR A 298 18.14 8.07 0.00
C TYR A 298 17.50 9.43 -0.24
N TYR A 299 16.21 9.41 -0.65
CA TYR A 299 15.41 10.64 -0.73
C TYR A 299 15.33 11.34 0.64
N PRO A 300 15.26 12.68 0.68
CA PRO A 300 15.26 13.43 1.96
C PRO A 300 14.11 13.10 2.90
N MET A 301 12.96 12.69 2.36
CA MET A 301 11.76 12.34 3.12
C MET A 301 11.18 11.03 2.60
N VAL A 302 11.49 9.93 3.27
CA VAL A 302 11.01 8.59 2.94
C VAL A 302 10.10 8.07 4.03
N ARG A 303 8.89 7.67 3.65
CA ARG A 303 7.93 7.06 4.57
C ARG A 303 8.25 5.60 4.81
N GLN A 304 8.48 5.26 6.06
CA GLN A 304 8.82 3.90 6.50
C GLN A 304 7.60 2.98 6.67
N PHE A 305 6.39 3.48 6.38
CA PHE A 305 5.15 2.78 6.63
C PHE A 305 4.05 3.17 5.63
N SER A 306 3.26 2.20 5.19
CA SER A 306 2.08 2.40 4.34
C SER A 306 0.82 1.93 5.06
N ALA A 307 0.06 2.84 5.66
CA ALA A 307 -1.19 2.53 6.34
C ALA A 307 -2.17 1.75 5.45
N LEU A 308 -2.23 2.09 4.15
CA LEU A 308 -3.09 1.41 3.19
C LEU A 308 -2.70 -0.07 3.00
N ALA A 309 -1.39 -0.37 2.95
CA ALA A 309 -0.91 -1.73 2.83
C ALA A 309 -1.22 -2.53 4.10
N GLU A 310 -1.04 -1.94 5.29
CA GLU A 310 -1.31 -2.61 6.57
C GLU A 310 -2.80 -2.89 6.77
N VAL A 311 -3.67 -1.95 6.42
CA VAL A 311 -5.14 -2.16 6.43
C VAL A 311 -5.54 -3.35 5.55
N ARG A 312 -4.89 -3.53 4.41
CA ARG A 312 -5.14 -4.66 3.50
C ARG A 312 -4.57 -5.98 4.00
N LYS A 313 -3.45 -5.95 4.71
CA LYS A 313 -2.88 -7.14 5.34
C LYS A 313 -3.73 -7.62 6.54
N HIS A 314 -4.37 -6.67 7.25
CA HIS A 314 -5.13 -6.93 8.47
C HIS A 314 -6.58 -6.43 8.38
N PRO A 315 -7.46 -7.08 7.58
CA PRO A 315 -8.83 -6.60 7.33
C PRO A 315 -9.71 -6.52 8.58
N GLY A 316 -9.46 -7.34 9.59
CA GLY A 316 -10.17 -7.26 10.88
C GLY A 316 -9.91 -5.95 11.62
N ILE A 317 -8.68 -5.43 11.58
CA ILE A 317 -8.32 -4.13 12.17
C ILE A 317 -8.98 -3.00 11.38
N ALA A 318 -9.00 -3.12 10.04
CA ALA A 318 -9.64 -2.16 9.16
C ALA A 318 -11.15 -2.01 9.45
N GLY A 319 -11.84 -3.12 9.62
CA GLY A 319 -13.26 -3.13 10.00
C GLY A 319 -13.50 -2.44 11.34
N GLY A 320 -12.66 -2.68 12.32
CA GLY A 320 -12.72 -2.02 13.63
C GLY A 320 -12.52 -0.49 13.53
N VAL A 321 -11.53 -0.02 12.78
CA VAL A 321 -11.28 1.42 12.58
C VAL A 321 -12.45 2.10 11.86
N VAL A 322 -12.98 1.49 10.81
CA VAL A 322 -14.14 2.02 10.06
C VAL A 322 -15.37 2.06 10.97
N ALA A 323 -15.63 1.03 11.78
CA ALA A 323 -16.74 1.00 12.73
C ALA A 323 -16.62 2.11 13.80
N ILE A 324 -15.41 2.36 14.32
CA ILE A 324 -15.15 3.45 15.28
C ILE A 324 -15.38 4.81 14.62
N LEU A 325 -14.87 5.04 13.41
CA LEU A 325 -15.05 6.31 12.69
C LEU A 325 -16.51 6.54 12.32
N ALA A 326 -17.22 5.51 11.90
CA ALA A 326 -18.66 5.57 11.63
C ALA A 326 -19.47 5.85 12.91
N GLY A 327 -19.11 5.21 14.04
CA GLY A 327 -19.71 5.46 15.35
C GLY A 327 -19.48 6.89 15.85
N VAL A 328 -18.27 7.44 15.67
CA VAL A 328 -17.95 8.84 16.00
C VAL A 328 -18.69 9.80 15.09
N GLY A 329 -18.77 9.53 13.78
CA GLY A 329 -19.52 10.31 12.82
C GLY A 329 -21.02 10.31 13.14
N LEU A 330 -21.58 9.16 13.47
CA LEU A 330 -23.01 9.03 13.87
C LEU A 330 -23.26 9.77 15.19
N ALA A 331 -22.39 9.63 16.18
CA ALA A 331 -22.48 10.37 17.44
C ALA A 331 -22.42 11.88 17.23
N ALA A 332 -21.54 12.36 16.35
CA ALA A 332 -21.45 13.78 16.00
C ALA A 332 -22.72 14.29 15.31
N ILE A 333 -23.31 13.51 14.40
CA ILE A 333 -24.59 13.83 13.74
C ILE A 333 -25.72 13.88 14.76
N LEU A 334 -25.82 12.89 15.65
CA LEU A 334 -26.87 12.82 16.68
C LEU A 334 -26.73 13.93 17.72
N LEU A 335 -25.52 14.34 18.08
CA LEU A 335 -25.26 15.48 18.96
C LEU A 335 -25.56 16.81 18.28
N ASN A 336 -25.31 16.93 16.99
CA ASN A 336 -25.61 18.13 16.20
C ASN A 336 -27.14 18.28 15.96
N GLN A 337 -27.90 17.18 15.87
CA GLN A 337 -29.36 17.23 15.77
C GLN A 337 -30.07 17.70 17.05
N ARG A 338 -29.38 17.66 18.22
CA ARG A 338 -29.88 18.22 19.48
C ARG A 338 -29.63 19.74 19.62
N SER A 339 -28.88 20.31 18.71
CA SER A 339 -28.66 21.77 18.62
C SER A 339 -29.71 22.30 17.64
N GLY A 340 -30.70 23.06 18.11
CA GLY A 340 -31.73 23.66 17.25
C GLY A 340 -31.14 24.52 16.13
N PRO A 341 -31.90 24.83 15.07
CA PRO A 341 -31.39 25.45 13.85
C PRO A 341 -30.66 26.77 14.14
N THR A 342 -29.47 26.87 13.58
CA THR A 342 -28.64 28.08 13.72
C THR A 342 -29.29 29.27 13.06
N ARG A 343 -28.91 30.52 13.47
CA ARG A 343 -29.44 31.77 12.91
C ARG A 343 -29.25 31.81 11.37
N TYR A 344 -28.22 31.20 10.86
CA TYR A 344 -27.91 31.07 9.43
C TYR A 344 -28.89 30.14 8.70
N GLU A 345 -29.24 28.98 9.27
CA GLU A 345 -30.20 28.04 8.68
C GLU A 345 -31.62 28.61 8.66
N ARG A 346 -32.00 29.41 9.66
CA ARG A 346 -33.28 30.14 9.67
C ARG A 346 -33.36 31.22 8.59
N ILE A 347 -32.25 31.83 8.22
CA ILE A 347 -32.19 32.84 7.14
C ILE A 347 -32.21 32.14 5.78
N ARG A 348 -31.47 31.01 5.63
CA ARG A 348 -31.41 30.22 4.39
C ARG A 348 -32.75 29.60 4.04
N GLY A 349 -33.47 29.02 5.02
CA GLY A 349 -34.81 28.47 4.83
C GLY A 349 -35.90 29.47 4.41
N ARG A 350 -35.63 30.78 4.56
CA ARG A 350 -36.51 31.89 4.06
C ARG A 350 -36.19 32.33 2.63
N LEU A 351 -35.00 31.94 2.11
CA LEU A 351 -34.49 32.38 0.80
C LEU A 351 -34.48 31.34 -0.28
N ASP A 352 -34.73 30.06 0.06
CA ASP A 352 -34.77 28.95 -0.91
C ASP A 352 -36.15 28.26 -0.89
N PRO A 353 -37.03 28.55 -1.87
CA PRO A 353 -38.35 27.95 -1.96
C PRO A 353 -38.37 26.54 -2.55
N ARG A 354 -37.22 25.95 -2.90
CA ARG A 354 -37.15 24.60 -3.50
C ARG A 354 -36.47 23.65 -2.53
N GLY A 355 -37.24 23.08 -1.62
CA GLY A 355 -36.83 21.99 -0.70
C GLY A 355 -36.32 20.76 -1.47
N TRP A 356 -35.03 20.66 -1.68
CA TRP A 356 -34.37 19.53 -2.34
C TRP A 356 -33.37 18.86 -1.41
N VAL A 357 -33.84 18.21 -0.38
CA VAL A 357 -33.28 16.97 0.20
C VAL A 357 -34.34 16.41 1.15
N ASP A 358 -34.99 15.33 0.75
CA ASP A 358 -35.86 14.58 1.63
C ASP A 358 -35.04 13.80 2.66
N ALA A 359 -35.01 14.32 3.89
CA ALA A 359 -34.29 13.72 5.02
C ALA A 359 -34.91 12.35 5.42
N GLY A 360 -36.12 12.03 4.97
CA GLY A 360 -36.77 10.74 5.19
C GLY A 360 -36.09 9.60 4.44
N SER A 361 -35.78 9.82 3.14
CA SER A 361 -35.16 8.79 2.30
C SER A 361 -33.70 8.47 2.69
N LEU A 362 -32.97 9.41 3.31
CA LEU A 362 -31.67 9.15 3.89
C LEU A 362 -31.76 8.35 5.20
N ARG A 363 -32.81 8.59 6.01
CA ARG A 363 -33.02 7.89 7.27
C ARG A 363 -33.31 6.40 7.07
N ASP A 364 -34.10 6.06 6.06
CA ASP A 364 -34.45 4.67 5.73
C ASP A 364 -33.25 3.90 5.17
N ARG A 365 -32.45 4.51 4.29
CA ARG A 365 -31.19 3.93 3.75
C ARG A 365 -30.11 3.73 4.82
N PHE A 366 -30.08 4.57 5.84
CA PHE A 366 -29.16 4.39 6.98
C PHE A 366 -29.68 3.37 8.00
N GLY A 367 -30.99 3.15 8.07
CA GLY A 367 -31.61 2.07 8.85
C GLY A 367 -31.18 0.69 8.36
N ASP A 368 -31.26 0.45 7.05
CA ASP A 368 -30.86 -0.81 6.40
C ASP A 368 -29.34 -1.06 6.54
N LEU A 369 -28.53 0.01 6.46
CA LEU A 369 -27.08 -0.10 6.66
C LEU A 369 -26.72 -0.44 8.11
N ALA A 370 -27.45 0.12 9.07
CA ALA A 370 -27.24 -0.15 10.50
C ALA A 370 -27.61 -1.60 10.86
N GLU A 371 -28.62 -2.16 10.20
CA GLU A 371 -29.05 -3.56 10.38
C GLU A 371 -28.05 -4.54 9.76
N THR A 372 -27.51 -4.23 8.57
CA THR A 372 -26.43 -5.00 7.91
C THR A 372 -25.13 -4.98 8.72
N VAL A 373 -24.78 -3.83 9.32
CA VAL A 373 -23.63 -3.69 10.22
C VAL A 373 -23.85 -4.45 11.53
N ARG A 374 -25.07 -4.50 12.04
CA ARG A 374 -25.44 -5.23 13.27
C ARG A 374 -25.27 -6.74 13.11
N HIS A 375 -25.67 -7.29 11.96
CA HIS A 375 -25.47 -8.72 11.63
C HIS A 375 -24.00 -9.07 11.37
N GLY A 376 -23.21 -8.17 10.75
CA GLY A 376 -21.77 -8.37 10.56
C GLY A 376 -20.92 -8.24 11.83
N LEU A 377 -21.44 -7.56 12.86
CA LEU A 377 -20.78 -7.36 14.14
C LEU A 377 -21.00 -8.53 15.14
N SER A 378 -22.06 -9.34 14.96
CA SER A 378 -22.30 -10.50 15.84
C SER A 378 -21.25 -11.59 15.71
N ASP A 379 -20.71 -11.81 14.49
CA ASP A 379 -19.68 -12.82 14.21
C ASP A 379 -18.25 -12.35 14.55
N ALA A 380 -18.03 -11.04 14.62
CA ALA A 380 -16.75 -10.46 15.05
C ALA A 380 -16.68 -10.20 16.56
N GLY A 381 -17.83 -10.27 17.25
CA GLY A 381 -18.00 -9.83 18.64
C GLY A 381 -17.38 -10.74 19.69
N GLU A 382 -17.26 -12.04 19.43
CA GLU A 382 -16.77 -12.97 20.44
C GLU A 382 -15.25 -12.89 20.69
N ARG A 383 -14.48 -12.40 19.74
CA ARG A 383 -13.01 -12.22 19.89
C ARG A 383 -12.59 -10.80 20.29
N ALA A 384 -13.51 -9.84 20.20
CA ALA A 384 -13.26 -8.45 20.58
C ALA A 384 -13.78 -8.12 22.00
N SER A 385 -14.55 -9.01 22.64
CA SER A 385 -15.23 -8.73 23.91
C SER A 385 -14.28 -8.56 25.09
N GLU A 386 -13.23 -9.34 25.19
CA GLU A 386 -12.27 -9.22 26.29
C GLU A 386 -11.44 -7.92 26.25
N PHE A 387 -11.21 -7.39 25.02
CA PHE A 387 -10.44 -6.14 24.86
C PHE A 387 -11.32 -4.89 24.98
N SER A 388 -12.63 -5.01 24.71
CA SER A 388 -13.56 -3.87 24.73
C SER A 388 -14.04 -3.49 26.13
N GLU A 389 -14.09 -4.41 27.08
CA GLU A 389 -14.51 -4.14 28.46
C GLU A 389 -13.52 -3.24 29.22
N ASP A 390 -12.22 -3.46 29.09
CA ASP A 390 -11.23 -2.62 29.75
C ASP A 390 -11.16 -1.20 29.14
N ALA A 391 -11.31 -1.09 27.80
CA ALA A 391 -11.40 0.20 27.11
C ALA A 391 -12.69 0.96 27.43
N ARG A 392 -13.80 0.26 27.63
CA ARG A 392 -15.10 0.85 27.99
C ARG A 392 -15.10 1.38 29.42
N HIS A 393 -14.59 0.62 30.38
CA HIS A 393 -14.44 1.07 31.79
C HIS A 393 -13.48 2.23 31.97
N ARG A 394 -12.46 2.35 31.12
CA ARG A 394 -11.55 3.50 31.12
C ARG A 394 -12.20 4.73 30.48
N GLY A 395 -12.99 4.55 29.41
CA GLY A 395 -13.73 5.62 28.73
C GLY A 395 -14.83 6.22 29.60
N GLU A 396 -15.59 5.39 30.31
CA GLU A 396 -16.67 5.84 31.21
C GLU A 396 -16.14 6.63 32.42
N ARG A 397 -14.99 6.23 32.98
CA ARG A 397 -14.33 7.00 34.06
C ARG A 397 -13.87 8.38 33.62
N ILE A 398 -13.41 8.52 32.36
CA ILE A 398 -13.02 9.80 31.78
C ILE A 398 -14.24 10.69 31.51
N LEU A 399 -15.34 10.13 31.03
CA LEU A 399 -16.60 10.85 30.77
C LEU A 399 -17.29 11.31 32.06
N HIS A 400 -17.22 10.51 33.13
CA HIS A 400 -17.80 10.88 34.43
C HIS A 400 -17.00 11.98 35.12
N SER A 401 -15.67 11.98 35.00
CA SER A 401 -14.82 13.04 35.57
C SER A 401 -14.91 14.38 34.81
N ALA A 402 -15.23 14.32 33.50
CA ALA A 402 -15.39 15.52 32.66
C ALA A 402 -16.68 16.31 32.96
N ARG A 403 -17.70 15.69 33.55
CA ARG A 403 -18.99 16.33 33.84
C ARG A 403 -18.99 17.28 35.06
N HIS A 404 -17.98 17.24 35.92
CA HIS A 404 -17.99 17.93 37.22
C HIS A 404 -16.84 18.93 37.47
N SER A 405 -16.08 19.35 36.47
CA SER A 405 -14.86 20.13 36.71
C SER A 405 -14.87 21.58 36.26
N SER A 406 -14.40 22.47 37.14
CA SER A 406 -14.21 23.90 36.92
C SER A 406 -12.99 24.24 36.04
N ARG A 407 -12.89 25.50 35.52
CA ARG A 407 -11.82 25.99 34.61
C ARG A 407 -10.36 25.62 35.01
N LYS A 408 -10.07 25.42 36.32
CA LYS A 408 -8.74 24.96 36.79
C LYS A 408 -8.47 23.49 36.44
N ALA A 409 -9.51 22.67 36.39
CA ALA A 409 -9.43 21.26 36.03
C ALA A 409 -9.20 21.07 34.52
N LEU A 410 -9.73 21.94 33.66
CA LEU A 410 -9.49 21.94 32.20
C LEU A 410 -8.01 22.12 31.84
N LYS A 411 -7.27 23.00 32.56
CA LYS A 411 -5.82 23.14 32.39
C LYS A 411 -5.04 21.91 32.86
N LYS A 412 -5.52 21.23 33.92
CA LYS A 412 -4.92 20.00 34.44
C LYS A 412 -5.23 18.79 33.52
N GLN A 413 -6.44 18.77 32.92
CA GLN A 413 -6.85 17.78 31.94
C GLN A 413 -6.10 17.92 30.60
N GLY A 414 -5.81 19.16 30.16
CA GLY A 414 -4.99 19.40 28.97
C GLY A 414 -3.54 18.88 29.14
N LYS A 415 -2.97 18.96 30.37
CA LYS A 415 -1.67 18.34 30.68
C LYS A 415 -1.77 16.81 30.74
N ALA A 416 -2.87 16.28 31.31
CA ALA A 416 -3.11 14.83 31.36
C ALA A 416 -3.33 14.25 29.96
N ALA A 417 -4.09 14.94 29.09
CA ALA A 417 -4.28 14.53 27.70
C ALA A 417 -2.98 14.52 26.89
N ARG A 418 -2.08 15.50 27.11
CA ARG A 418 -0.73 15.52 26.50
C ARG A 418 0.16 14.41 27.01
N ARG A 419 0.08 14.09 28.29
CA ARG A 419 0.83 12.97 28.89
C ARG A 419 0.31 11.63 28.38
N TYR A 420 -1.01 11.47 28.27
CA TYR A 420 -1.64 10.28 27.68
C TYR A 420 -1.31 10.13 26.18
N ALA A 421 -1.28 11.22 25.43
CA ALA A 421 -0.87 11.22 24.02
C ALA A 421 0.60 10.81 23.87
N HIS A 422 1.44 11.21 24.81
CA HIS A 422 2.86 10.83 24.83
C HIS A 422 3.05 9.36 25.23
N GLU A 423 2.33 8.87 26.25
CA GLU A 423 2.34 7.48 26.70
C GLU A 423 1.73 6.53 25.65
N ALA A 424 0.63 6.92 25.00
CA ALA A 424 0.06 6.18 23.89
C ALA A 424 0.98 6.17 22.65
N GLY A 425 1.71 7.26 22.41
CA GLY A 425 2.72 7.35 21.36
C GLY A 425 3.97 6.50 21.63
N SER A 426 4.36 6.31 22.89
CA SER A 426 5.44 5.39 23.29
C SER A 426 4.98 3.93 23.19
N TYR A 427 3.80 3.62 23.71
CA TYR A 427 3.18 2.30 23.58
C TYR A 427 2.97 1.88 22.11
N ALA A 428 2.51 2.82 21.27
CA ALA A 428 2.36 2.57 19.83
C ALA A 428 3.71 2.30 19.13
N ARG A 429 4.81 2.91 19.58
CA ARG A 429 6.16 2.65 19.05
C ARG A 429 6.70 1.30 19.50
N GLU A 430 6.43 0.91 20.73
CA GLU A 430 6.88 -0.34 21.32
C GLU A 430 6.13 -1.55 20.74
N HIS A 431 4.82 -1.40 20.45
CA HIS A 431 3.94 -2.44 19.92
C HIS A 431 3.56 -2.23 18.44
N ALA A 432 4.31 -1.42 17.71
CA ALA A 432 4.08 -1.14 16.28
C ALA A 432 4.09 -2.42 15.41
N ARG A 433 4.75 -3.47 15.88
CA ARG A 433 4.78 -4.78 15.21
C ARG A 433 3.51 -5.62 15.39
N GLU A 434 2.64 -5.27 16.34
CA GLU A 434 1.46 -6.06 16.75
C GLU A 434 0.11 -5.39 16.41
N GLY A 435 0.09 -4.38 15.54
CA GLY A 435 -1.16 -3.70 15.15
C GLY A 435 -1.70 -2.68 16.17
N GLY A 436 -1.09 -2.57 17.36
CA GLY A 436 -1.53 -1.68 18.46
C GLY A 436 -1.42 -0.18 18.13
N ALA A 437 -0.56 0.21 17.17
CA ALA A 437 -0.34 1.61 16.79
C ALA A 437 -1.59 2.27 16.19
N ILE A 438 -2.39 1.52 15.43
CA ILE A 438 -3.60 2.04 14.76
C ILE A 438 -4.72 2.25 15.79
N LEU A 439 -4.85 1.35 16.77
CA LEU A 439 -5.83 1.47 17.86
C LEU A 439 -5.52 2.67 18.75
N ALA A 440 -4.24 2.91 19.07
CA ALA A 440 -3.79 4.05 19.85
C ALA A 440 -4.04 5.39 19.13
N LEU A 441 -3.80 5.46 17.82
CA LEU A 441 -4.07 6.67 17.01
C LEU A 441 -5.57 6.96 16.88
N ALA A 442 -6.41 5.92 16.74
CA ALA A 442 -7.86 6.07 16.69
C ALA A 442 -8.42 6.56 18.04
N THR A 443 -7.88 6.07 19.16
CA THR A 443 -8.27 6.49 20.50
C THR A 443 -7.85 7.94 20.78
N ILE A 444 -6.67 8.37 20.31
CA ILE A 444 -6.18 9.75 20.40
C ILE A 444 -7.03 10.68 19.55
N ALA A 445 -7.39 10.29 18.32
CA ALA A 445 -8.23 11.09 17.43
C ALA A 445 -9.65 11.27 18.02
N ALA A 446 -10.22 10.23 18.62
CA ALA A 446 -11.51 10.30 19.30
C ALA A 446 -11.48 11.21 20.54
N ALA A 447 -10.40 11.17 21.33
CA ALA A 447 -10.23 12.04 22.50
C ALA A 447 -10.02 13.50 22.11
N ILE A 448 -9.26 13.79 21.04
CA ILE A 448 -9.06 15.15 20.51
C ILE A 448 -10.38 15.67 19.90
N GLY A 449 -11.13 14.84 19.19
CA GLY A 449 -12.44 15.21 18.62
C GLY A 449 -13.46 15.57 19.71
N ALA A 450 -13.53 14.78 20.78
CA ALA A 450 -14.41 15.04 21.92
C ALA A 450 -14.02 16.33 22.66
N ALA A 451 -12.73 16.61 22.86
CA ALA A 451 -12.22 17.83 23.50
C ALA A 451 -12.45 19.09 22.63
N ALA A 452 -12.36 18.97 21.29
CA ALA A 452 -12.63 20.08 20.37
C ALA A 452 -14.11 20.43 20.27
N LEU A 453 -15.01 19.45 20.44
CA LEU A 453 -16.46 19.65 20.46
C LEU A 453 -16.90 20.33 21.77
N ASP A 454 -16.25 19.99 22.89
CA ASP A 454 -16.56 20.61 24.19
C ASP A 454 -16.05 22.07 24.28
N ALA A 455 -14.93 22.38 23.60
CA ALA A 455 -14.37 23.74 23.50
C ALA A 455 -15.22 24.71 22.64
N ARG A 456 -16.15 24.22 21.83
CA ARG A 456 -17.03 25.04 20.96
C ARG A 456 -18.40 25.35 21.57
N ARG A 457 -18.71 24.95 22.81
CA ARG A 457 -19.94 25.37 23.50
C ARG A 457 -19.85 26.86 23.91
N PRO A 458 -20.66 27.75 23.36
CA PRO A 458 -20.72 29.12 23.86
C PRO A 458 -21.40 29.11 25.24
N ASP A 459 -20.71 29.70 26.22
CA ASP A 459 -21.15 29.89 27.59
C ASP A 459 -22.52 30.60 27.60
N SER A 460 -23.61 29.88 27.89
CA SER A 460 -24.96 30.43 28.01
C SER A 460 -25.21 31.22 29.32
N ARG A 461 -24.14 31.46 30.13
CA ARG A 461 -24.23 32.12 31.46
C ARG A 461 -23.81 33.59 31.51
N LEU A 462 -23.50 34.22 30.37
CA LEU A 462 -23.14 35.67 30.35
C LEU A 462 -24.30 36.61 29.98
N ARG A 463 -25.55 36.18 30.11
CA ARG A 463 -26.72 37.05 29.83
C ARG A 463 -27.55 37.44 31.06
N SER A 464 -27.06 37.28 32.27
CA SER A 464 -27.81 37.67 33.48
C SER A 464 -27.18 38.79 34.30
N LEU A 465 -26.12 39.46 33.81
CA LEU A 465 -25.51 40.63 34.51
C LEU A 465 -25.44 41.83 33.55
N GLY A 466 -26.59 42.38 33.22
CA GLY A 466 -26.69 43.57 32.37
C GLY A 466 -28.05 44.19 32.46
N LYS A 467 -28.54 44.42 33.69
CA LYS A 467 -29.60 45.39 34.00
C LYS A 467 -29.27 45.95 35.39
N PHE A 468 -28.57 47.03 35.39
CA PHE A 468 -28.70 48.20 36.25
C PHE A 468 -27.94 49.32 35.54
#